data_5359f4c088f4d62001c6a50e7960b62a
#
_entry.id   5359f4c088f4d62001c6a50e7960b62a
#
_cell.length_a   1.000
_cell.length_b   1.000
_cell.length_c   1.000
_cell.angle_alpha   90.00
_cell.angle_beta   90.00
_cell.angle_gamma   90.00
#
_symmetry.space_group_name_H-M   'P 1'
#
loop_
_entity.id
_entity.type
_entity.pdbx_description
1 polymer ?
#
loop_
_entity_poly.entity_id
_entity_poly.type
_entity_poly.pdbx_seq_one_letter_code
_entity_poly.pdbx_strand_id
1 'polypeptide(L)'
;MFNLNLTIVIPSKNEEEYIGHLLDDLQLQFLGDTPIYIADCSTDNTRAVIEEHKGRLNVKVIEGGPVSEARNKGAKLAESKYLLFIDADVRFFELTCIARTCRMMEKEDLHLLGLKAKCYDNDRLAKLGYKG
;
A
#
# COMPACT_ATOMS: atom_id res chain seq x y z
N MET A 1 1.73 -20.60 10.61
CA MET A 1 1.90 -19.16 10.42
C MET A 1 1.09 -18.71 9.23
N PHE A 2 0.45 -17.57 9.38
CA PHE A 2 -0.46 -17.05 8.38
C PHE A 2 0.31 -16.43 7.21
N ASN A 3 0.06 -16.92 5.98
CA ASN A 3 0.71 -16.41 4.78
C ASN A 3 -0.34 -16.03 3.74
N LEU A 4 -0.39 -14.75 3.40
CA LEU A 4 -1.34 -14.21 2.43
C LEU A 4 -0.95 -14.47 0.98
N ASN A 5 0.27 -14.93 0.74
CA ASN A 5 0.84 -15.08 -0.60
C ASN A 5 0.72 -13.76 -1.39
N LEU A 6 1.06 -12.68 -0.73
CA LEU A 6 0.83 -11.31 -1.16
C LEU A 6 2.11 -10.48 -1.07
N THR A 7 2.29 -9.58 -2.00
CA THR A 7 3.29 -8.50 -1.92
C THR A 7 2.55 -7.17 -2.09
N ILE A 8 2.85 -6.21 -1.22
CA ILE A 8 2.27 -4.88 -1.29
C ILE A 8 3.30 -3.94 -1.91
N VAL A 9 2.85 -3.10 -2.84
CA VAL A 9 3.67 -2.10 -3.52
C VAL A 9 3.03 -0.74 -3.33
N ILE A 10 3.80 0.20 -2.78
CA ILE A 10 3.34 1.56 -2.50
C ILE A 10 4.24 2.54 -3.25
N PRO A 11 3.78 3.15 -4.36
CA PRO A 11 4.51 4.24 -4.96
C PRO A 11 4.39 5.48 -4.07
N SER A 12 5.48 6.22 -3.90
CA SER A 12 5.51 7.34 -2.98
C SER A 12 6.33 8.49 -3.55
N LYS A 13 5.77 9.69 -3.52
CA LYS A 13 6.47 10.92 -3.86
C LYS A 13 5.85 12.07 -3.07
N ASN A 14 6.63 12.62 -2.13
CA ASN A 14 6.22 13.77 -1.32
C ASN A 14 4.88 13.54 -0.60
N GLU A 15 4.82 12.44 0.16
CA GLU A 15 3.64 12.03 0.91
C GLU A 15 3.88 12.08 2.42
N GLU A 16 4.71 13.03 2.90
CA GLU A 16 5.06 13.11 4.32
C GLU A 16 3.86 13.30 5.25
N GLU A 17 2.76 13.90 4.75
CA GLU A 17 1.54 14.09 5.54
C GLU A 17 0.70 12.83 5.68
N TYR A 18 0.85 11.86 4.78
CA TYR A 18 -0.10 10.75 4.67
C TYR A 18 0.51 9.36 4.86
N ILE A 19 1.76 9.17 4.46
CA ILE A 19 2.37 7.84 4.44
C ILE A 19 2.42 7.21 5.85
N GLY A 20 2.64 8.01 6.88
CA GLY A 20 2.67 7.52 8.25
C GLY A 20 1.34 6.92 8.68
N HIS A 21 0.24 7.56 8.30
CA HIS A 21 -1.10 7.06 8.60
C HIS A 21 -1.36 5.73 7.91
N LEU A 22 -0.96 5.60 6.64
CA LEU A 22 -1.09 4.32 5.94
C LEU A 22 -0.28 3.22 6.63
N LEU A 23 0.96 3.51 7.02
CA LEU A 23 1.80 2.52 7.69
C LEU A 23 1.22 2.11 9.05
N ASP A 24 0.64 3.06 9.79
CA ASP A 24 -0.06 2.74 11.04
C ASP A 24 -1.24 1.81 10.78
N ASP A 25 -2.03 2.10 9.75
CA ASP A 25 -3.16 1.25 9.39
C ASP A 25 -2.70 -0.16 9.00
N LEU A 26 -1.61 -0.25 8.22
CA LEU A 26 -1.07 -1.54 7.79
C LEU A 26 -0.57 -2.38 8.97
N GLN A 27 -0.04 -1.75 10.01
CA GLN A 27 0.36 -2.49 11.21
C GLN A 27 -0.83 -3.17 11.90
N LEU A 28 -2.02 -2.62 11.75
CA LEU A 28 -3.24 -3.18 12.34
C LEU A 28 -3.90 -4.24 11.45
N GLN A 29 -3.47 -4.37 10.20
CA GLN A 29 -3.91 -5.47 9.35
C GLN A 29 -3.14 -6.74 9.72
N PHE A 30 -3.71 -7.90 9.50
CA PHE A 30 -3.07 -9.16 9.81
C PHE A 30 -2.15 -9.60 8.66
N LEU A 31 -1.02 -8.92 8.52
CA LEU A 31 -0.13 -9.10 7.37
C LEU A 31 1.00 -10.11 7.59
N GLY A 32 1.35 -10.40 8.84
CA GLY A 32 2.49 -11.27 9.12
C GLY A 32 3.78 -10.72 8.47
N ASP A 33 4.49 -11.56 7.76
CA ASP A 33 5.73 -11.19 7.08
C ASP A 33 5.53 -10.70 5.65
N THR A 34 4.31 -10.34 5.28
CA THR A 34 4.00 -9.85 3.93
C THR A 34 4.98 -8.74 3.52
N PRO A 35 5.72 -8.91 2.41
CA PRO A 35 6.65 -7.88 1.96
C PRO A 35 5.91 -6.62 1.50
N ILE A 36 6.42 -5.46 1.90
CA ILE A 36 5.91 -4.16 1.48
C ILE A 36 7.06 -3.39 0.85
N TYR A 37 6.97 -3.17 -0.44
CA TYR A 37 7.95 -2.34 -1.16
C TYR A 37 7.40 -0.94 -1.32
N ILE A 38 8.10 0.04 -0.75
CA ILE A 38 7.77 1.45 -0.94
C ILE A 38 8.75 2.00 -1.96
N ALA A 39 8.26 2.24 -3.17
CA ALA A 39 9.07 2.80 -4.26
C ALA A 39 8.98 4.32 -4.18
N ASP A 40 10.00 4.93 -3.60
CA ASP A 40 9.99 6.34 -3.20
C ASP A 40 10.99 7.19 -3.97
N CYS A 41 10.53 8.36 -4.42
CA CYS A 41 11.38 9.38 -5.04
C CYS A 41 11.14 10.76 -4.45
N SER A 42 10.85 10.82 -3.15
CA SER A 42 10.52 12.07 -2.47
C SER A 42 11.72 12.99 -2.28
N THR A 43 11.44 14.29 -2.25
CA THR A 43 12.40 15.33 -1.90
C THR A 43 12.09 15.97 -0.56
N ASP A 44 10.95 15.62 0.04
CA ASP A 44 10.53 16.09 1.37
C ASP A 44 10.94 15.08 2.46
N ASN A 45 10.28 15.09 3.60
CA ASN A 45 10.59 14.22 4.74
C ASN A 45 9.89 12.85 4.69
N THR A 46 9.35 12.46 3.55
CA THR A 46 8.63 11.18 3.41
C THR A 46 9.47 10.00 3.91
N ARG A 47 10.74 9.90 3.51
CA ARG A 47 11.61 8.78 3.93
C ARG A 47 11.82 8.75 5.44
N ALA A 48 11.95 9.92 6.06
CA ALA A 48 12.08 9.99 7.52
C ALA A 48 10.81 9.48 8.20
N VAL A 49 9.64 9.85 7.68
CA VAL A 49 8.35 9.37 8.19
C VAL A 49 8.24 7.85 8.03
N ILE A 50 8.64 7.31 6.89
CA ILE A 50 8.64 5.86 6.67
C ILE A 50 9.50 5.16 7.72
N GLU A 51 10.70 5.66 7.97
CA GLU A 51 11.61 5.06 8.97
C GLU A 51 10.99 5.07 10.37
N GLU A 52 10.31 6.15 10.74
CA GLU A 52 9.65 6.26 12.03
C GLU A 52 8.46 5.32 12.19
N HIS A 53 7.81 4.94 11.09
CA HIS A 53 6.55 4.20 11.10
C HIS A 53 6.66 2.76 10.60
N LYS A 54 7.88 2.25 10.35
CA LYS A 54 8.05 0.87 9.90
C LYS A 54 7.47 -0.14 10.91
N GLY A 55 7.74 0.07 12.19
CA GLY A 55 7.18 -0.76 13.25
C GLY A 55 7.45 -2.24 13.04
N ARG A 56 6.37 -3.04 13.05
CA ARG A 56 6.44 -4.49 12.88
C ARG A 56 6.20 -4.95 11.45
N LEU A 57 6.25 -4.03 10.51
CA LEU A 57 6.03 -4.34 9.10
C LEU A 57 7.34 -4.74 8.42
N ASN A 58 7.21 -5.60 7.42
CA ASN A 58 8.35 -5.99 6.58
C ASN A 58 8.48 -5.01 5.41
N VAL A 59 8.92 -3.79 5.70
CA VAL A 59 9.03 -2.71 4.73
C VAL A 59 10.43 -2.63 4.15
N LYS A 60 10.51 -2.52 2.83
CA LYS A 60 11.75 -2.22 2.11
C LYS A 60 11.52 -1.01 1.21
N VAL A 61 12.37 0.00 1.35
CA VAL A 61 12.31 1.19 0.50
C VAL A 61 13.21 0.96 -0.71
N ILE A 62 12.64 1.19 -1.89
CA ILE A 62 13.39 1.10 -3.15
C ILE A 62 13.25 2.43 -3.89
N GLU A 63 14.11 2.67 -4.89
CA GLU A 63 14.00 3.87 -5.71
C GLU A 63 12.72 3.84 -6.50
N GLY A 64 11.98 4.96 -6.46
CA GLY A 64 10.74 5.15 -7.20
C GLY A 64 10.96 5.77 -8.56
N GLY A 65 10.13 6.75 -8.87
CA GLY A 65 10.09 7.44 -10.16
C GLY A 65 8.64 7.81 -10.46
N PRO A 66 8.29 8.02 -11.73
CA PRO A 66 6.89 8.16 -12.10
C PRO A 66 6.07 6.98 -11.58
N VAL A 67 4.79 7.20 -11.29
CA VAL A 67 3.94 6.21 -10.60
C VAL A 67 3.98 4.84 -11.31
N SER A 68 3.89 4.82 -12.63
CA SER A 68 3.91 3.57 -13.39
C SER A 68 5.24 2.82 -13.23
N GLU A 69 6.36 3.54 -13.26
CA GLU A 69 7.68 2.93 -13.06
C GLU A 69 7.84 2.42 -11.63
N ALA A 70 7.38 3.19 -10.66
CA ALA A 70 7.43 2.79 -9.25
C ALA A 70 6.67 1.49 -9.03
N ARG A 71 5.46 1.37 -9.56
CA ARG A 71 4.67 0.15 -9.49
C ARG A 71 5.38 -1.02 -10.14
N ASN A 72 5.95 -0.82 -11.33
CA ASN A 72 6.66 -1.87 -12.04
C ASN A 72 7.90 -2.36 -11.28
N LYS A 73 8.66 -1.44 -10.69
CA LYS A 73 9.84 -1.80 -9.91
C LYS A 73 9.48 -2.69 -8.72
N GLY A 74 8.43 -2.31 -7.98
CA GLY A 74 7.96 -3.11 -6.86
C GLY A 74 7.42 -4.47 -7.32
N ALA A 75 6.64 -4.48 -8.40
CA ALA A 75 6.07 -5.71 -8.93
C ALA A 75 7.12 -6.72 -9.36
N LYS A 76 8.23 -6.24 -9.95
CA LYS A 76 9.33 -7.11 -10.38
C LYS A 76 10.02 -7.83 -9.23
N LEU A 77 9.97 -7.26 -8.03
CA LEU A 77 10.58 -7.86 -6.85
C LEU A 77 9.67 -8.87 -6.16
N ALA A 78 8.39 -8.90 -6.53
CA ALA A 78 7.42 -9.77 -5.90
C ALA A 78 7.66 -11.24 -6.28
N GLU A 79 7.60 -12.10 -5.27
CA GLU A 79 7.70 -13.55 -5.45
C GLU A 79 6.40 -14.25 -5.05
N SER A 80 5.37 -13.49 -4.75
CA SER A 80 4.07 -13.98 -4.30
C SER A 80 3.11 -14.13 -5.46
N LYS A 81 2.02 -14.88 -5.21
CA LYS A 81 0.96 -15.05 -6.19
C LYS A 81 0.19 -13.76 -6.46
N TYR A 82 -0.01 -12.95 -5.41
CA TYR A 82 -0.81 -11.74 -5.51
C TYR A 82 0.01 -10.49 -5.29
N LEU A 83 -0.42 -9.43 -5.96
CA LEU A 83 0.11 -8.07 -5.79
C LEU A 83 -1.01 -7.15 -5.35
N LEU A 84 -0.72 -6.28 -4.39
CA LEU A 84 -1.63 -5.21 -4.00
C LEU A 84 -0.91 -3.88 -4.16
N PHE A 85 -1.45 -3.02 -5.01
CA PHE A 85 -0.95 -1.65 -5.18
C PHE A 85 -1.77 -0.72 -4.31
N ILE A 86 -1.11 0.06 -3.47
CA ILE A 86 -1.75 1.02 -2.58
C ILE A 86 -1.08 2.38 -2.76
N ASP A 87 -1.87 3.43 -3.01
CA ASP A 87 -1.35 4.78 -3.01
C ASP A 87 -1.04 5.24 -1.59
N ALA A 88 -0.02 6.08 -1.44
CA ALA A 88 0.52 6.46 -0.12
C ALA A 88 -0.47 7.24 0.76
N ASP A 89 -1.54 7.78 0.18
CA ASP A 89 -2.57 8.56 0.88
C ASP A 89 -3.83 7.76 1.20
N VAL A 90 -3.79 6.44 1.03
CA VAL A 90 -4.93 5.55 1.35
C VAL A 90 -4.98 5.28 2.85
N ARG A 91 -6.18 5.13 3.40
CA ARG A 91 -6.43 4.71 4.77
C ARG A 91 -7.27 3.44 4.79
N PHE A 92 -7.02 2.59 5.76
CA PHE A 92 -7.82 1.38 6.00
C PHE A 92 -8.63 1.56 7.27
N PHE A 93 -9.95 1.38 7.17
CA PHE A 93 -10.86 1.54 8.31
C PHE A 93 -11.30 0.21 8.92
N GLU A 94 -11.00 -0.91 8.25
CA GLU A 94 -11.33 -2.24 8.74
C GLU A 94 -10.06 -3.05 8.94
N LEU A 95 -9.96 -3.74 10.07
CA LEU A 95 -8.74 -4.45 10.47
C LEU A 95 -8.43 -5.69 9.63
N THR A 96 -9.42 -6.24 8.96
CA THR A 96 -9.27 -7.49 8.21
C THR A 96 -9.44 -7.32 6.70
N CYS A 97 -9.41 -6.09 6.21
CA CYS A 97 -9.69 -5.79 4.81
C CYS A 97 -8.77 -6.57 3.85
N ILE A 98 -7.47 -6.50 4.08
CA ILE A 98 -6.49 -7.13 3.18
C ILE A 98 -6.59 -8.65 3.25
N ALA A 99 -6.68 -9.21 4.47
CA ALA A 99 -6.78 -10.66 4.64
C ALA A 99 -8.05 -11.22 4.00
N ARG A 100 -9.19 -10.52 4.16
CA ARG A 100 -10.45 -10.94 3.54
C ARG A 100 -10.38 -10.87 2.02
N THR A 101 -9.72 -9.84 1.50
CA THR A 101 -9.53 -9.68 0.06
C THR A 101 -8.72 -10.83 -0.51
N CYS A 102 -7.62 -11.19 0.13
CA CYS A 102 -6.80 -12.32 -0.31
C CYS A 102 -7.58 -13.63 -0.27
N ARG A 103 -8.38 -13.84 0.77
CA ARG A 103 -9.22 -15.03 0.89
C ARG A 103 -10.26 -15.08 -0.22
N MET A 104 -10.86 -13.95 -0.55
CA MET A 104 -11.83 -13.85 -1.65
C MET A 104 -11.18 -14.18 -2.99
N MET A 105 -9.96 -13.66 -3.24
CA MET A 105 -9.23 -13.94 -4.48
C MET A 105 -8.99 -15.45 -4.64
N GLU A 106 -8.60 -16.12 -3.57
CA GLU A 106 -8.37 -17.59 -3.61
C GLU A 106 -9.67 -18.36 -3.79
N LYS A 107 -10.70 -18.01 -3.02
CA LYS A 107 -11.98 -18.74 -3.02
C LYS A 107 -12.70 -18.62 -4.34
N GLU A 108 -12.72 -17.43 -4.91
CA GLU A 108 -13.45 -17.13 -6.15
C GLU A 108 -12.57 -17.27 -7.40
N ASP A 109 -11.31 -17.66 -7.24
CA ASP A 109 -10.32 -17.77 -8.33
C ASP A 109 -10.27 -16.49 -9.18
N LEU A 110 -10.20 -15.34 -8.50
CA LEU A 110 -10.18 -14.05 -9.18
C LEU A 110 -8.76 -13.66 -9.59
N HIS A 111 -8.63 -13.06 -10.76
CA HIS A 111 -7.35 -12.56 -11.28
C HIS A 111 -7.16 -11.07 -11.03
N LEU A 112 -8.24 -10.33 -10.84
CA LEU A 112 -8.20 -8.89 -10.60
C LEU A 112 -9.34 -8.49 -9.70
N LEU A 113 -9.05 -7.68 -8.70
CA LEU A 113 -10.04 -7.14 -7.79
C LEU A 113 -9.71 -5.68 -7.50
N GLY A 114 -10.67 -4.80 -7.72
CA GLY A 114 -10.56 -3.40 -7.32
C GLY A 114 -11.24 -3.19 -5.98
N LEU A 115 -10.58 -2.48 -5.09
CA LEU A 115 -11.16 -2.12 -3.80
C LEU A 115 -11.76 -0.73 -3.88
N LYS A 116 -12.95 -0.57 -3.34
CA LYS A 116 -13.59 0.74 -3.27
C LYS A 116 -12.89 1.56 -2.20
N ALA A 117 -12.38 2.71 -2.59
CA ALA A 117 -11.68 3.62 -1.69
C ALA A 117 -12.48 4.90 -1.50
N LYS A 118 -12.37 5.48 -0.32
CA LYS A 118 -12.87 6.84 -0.03
C LYS A 118 -11.67 7.71 0.31
N CYS A 119 -11.63 8.89 -0.25
CA CYS A 119 -10.67 9.90 0.19
C CYS A 119 -11.14 10.47 1.53
N TYR A 120 -10.24 10.57 2.47
CA TYR A 120 -10.53 11.21 3.75
C TYR A 120 -10.23 12.71 3.74
N ASP A 121 -9.65 13.18 2.66
CA ASP A 121 -9.26 14.57 2.43
C ASP A 121 -10.09 15.13 1.28
N ASN A 122 -10.97 16.10 1.59
CA ASN A 122 -11.89 16.65 0.60
C ASN A 122 -11.17 17.36 -0.55
N ASP A 123 -10.01 17.97 -0.29
CA ASP A 123 -9.23 18.63 -1.34
C ASP A 123 -8.66 17.62 -2.32
N ARG A 124 -8.17 16.50 -1.82
CA ARG A 124 -7.71 15.41 -2.68
C ARG A 124 -8.87 14.78 -3.44
N LEU A 125 -10.01 14.65 -2.78
CA LEU A 125 -11.23 14.16 -3.42
C LEU A 125 -11.59 15.03 -4.62
N ALA A 126 -11.57 16.34 -4.46
CA ALA A 126 -11.86 17.29 -5.53
C ALA A 126 -10.84 17.17 -6.67
N LYS A 127 -9.54 17.02 -6.36
CA LYS A 127 -8.48 16.89 -7.36
C LYS A 127 -8.63 15.63 -8.20
N LEU A 128 -9.17 14.55 -7.62
CA LEU A 128 -9.40 13.31 -8.33
C LEU A 128 -10.70 13.30 -9.12
N GLY A 129 -11.52 14.35 -9.00
CA GLY A 129 -12.82 14.42 -9.66
C GLY A 129 -13.83 13.45 -9.09
N TYR A 130 -13.60 12.93 -7.91
CA TYR A 130 -14.48 11.96 -7.26
C TYR A 130 -15.69 12.67 -6.66
N LYS A 131 -16.88 12.16 -6.94
CA LYS A 131 -18.14 12.71 -6.42
C LYS A 131 -18.84 11.68 -5.57
N GLY A 132 -18.82 11.90 -4.30
CA GLY A 132 -19.53 11.06 -3.37
C GLY A 132 -18.78 10.10 -2.64
#